data_2063699461475271ccbb70bbf15a7a00
#
_entry.id   2063699461475271ccbb70bbf15a7a00
#
_cell.length_a   1.000
_cell.length_b   1.000
_cell.length_c   1.000
_cell.angle_alpha   90.00
_cell.angle_beta   90.00
_cell.angle_gamma   90.00
#
_symmetry.space_group_name_H-M   'P 1'
#
loop_
_entity.id
_entity.type
_entity.pdbx_description
1 polymer ?
#
loop_
_entity_poly.entity_id
_entity_poly.type
_entity_poly.pdbx_seq_one_letter_code
_entity_poly.pdbx_strand_id
1 'polypeptide(L)'
;MSSISDSPSDTKGTIKVGLGVGLIAGVALFATFLSVDQQLGLPHGLFFKTMDSAFGVEPVLAIFLGICASAIIGVVYNLISENWKTFRIITTPKGILTGAVGGAIVFGLIFVPLHALVFVPAIDANVLSNGSADFTDKEIKSLTSLLINNTHVLWYSAFVHVIFGSIMGLMSGFLLHDRYRNVTRIRSFW
;
A
#
# COMPACT_ATOMS: atom_id res chain seq x y z
N MET A 1 45.41 3.50 0.75
CA MET A 1 44.05 3.13 1.18
C MET A 1 43.37 4.41 1.63
N SER A 2 42.64 5.09 0.72
CA SER A 2 41.88 6.28 1.07
C SER A 2 40.61 5.83 1.82
N SER A 3 40.46 6.30 3.04
CA SER A 3 39.24 6.16 3.81
C SER A 3 38.10 6.78 3.00
N ILE A 4 37.18 5.93 2.52
CA ILE A 4 35.91 6.39 1.95
C ILE A 4 35.19 7.03 3.14
N SER A 5 35.19 8.35 3.16
CA SER A 5 34.34 9.10 4.11
C SER A 5 32.89 8.79 3.70
N ASP A 6 32.21 7.98 4.49
CA ASP A 6 30.76 7.89 4.44
C ASP A 6 30.24 9.32 4.66
N SER A 7 29.78 9.95 3.56
CA SER A 7 29.09 11.24 3.70
C SER A 7 27.90 11.03 4.66
N PRO A 8 27.70 11.93 5.63
CA PRO A 8 26.62 11.78 6.59
C PRO A 8 25.31 11.59 5.83
N SER A 9 24.57 10.53 6.17
CA SER A 9 23.29 10.24 5.56
C SER A 9 22.36 11.45 5.74
N ASP A 10 21.89 12.02 4.65
CA ASP A 10 20.92 13.13 4.71
C ASP A 10 19.53 12.58 5.04
N THR A 11 19.36 12.13 6.29
CA THR A 11 18.11 11.55 6.78
C THR A 11 16.92 12.49 6.58
N LYS A 12 17.11 13.82 6.69
CA LYS A 12 16.03 14.78 6.44
C LYS A 12 15.57 14.76 4.98
N GLY A 13 16.49 14.68 4.04
CA GLY A 13 16.16 14.56 2.63
C GLY A 13 15.50 13.23 2.30
N THR A 14 15.96 12.13 2.91
CA THR A 14 15.35 10.81 2.74
C THR A 14 13.91 10.77 3.26
N ILE A 15 13.63 11.40 4.41
CA ILE A 15 12.26 11.54 4.93
C ILE A 15 11.39 12.36 3.97
N LYS A 16 11.87 13.49 3.46
CA LYS A 16 11.10 14.32 2.50
C LYS A 16 10.77 13.54 1.21
N VAL A 17 11.75 12.83 0.66
CA VAL A 17 11.53 11.96 -0.51
C VAL A 17 10.52 10.87 -0.17
N GLY A 18 10.68 10.20 0.97
CA GLY A 18 9.75 9.15 1.41
C GLY A 18 8.31 9.63 1.55
N LEU A 19 8.10 10.82 2.16
CA LEU A 19 6.78 11.44 2.25
C LEU A 19 6.17 11.69 0.86
N GLY A 20 6.92 12.35 -0.04
CA GLY A 20 6.43 12.67 -1.37
C GLY A 20 6.10 11.42 -2.18
N VAL A 21 7.00 10.45 -2.18
CA VAL A 21 6.83 9.18 -2.90
C VAL A 21 5.67 8.36 -2.34
N GLY A 22 5.55 8.29 -1.00
CA GLY A 22 4.45 7.61 -0.33
C GLY A 22 3.09 8.25 -0.63
N LEU A 23 3.02 9.59 -0.67
CA LEU A 23 1.82 10.32 -1.09
C LEU A 23 1.42 9.99 -2.53
N ILE A 24 2.36 10.06 -3.48
CA ILE A 24 2.07 9.76 -4.90
C ILE A 24 1.60 8.32 -5.07
N ALA A 25 2.31 7.36 -4.47
CA ALA A 25 1.92 5.96 -4.51
C ALA A 25 0.59 5.71 -3.80
N GLY A 26 0.32 6.40 -2.68
CA GLY A 26 -0.94 6.36 -1.97
C GLY A 26 -2.11 6.86 -2.81
N VAL A 27 -1.96 7.99 -3.48
CA VAL A 27 -2.99 8.49 -4.42
C VAL A 27 -3.25 7.48 -5.53
N ALA A 28 -2.22 6.88 -6.12
CA ALA A 28 -2.39 5.83 -7.13
C ALA A 28 -3.12 4.59 -6.57
N LEU A 29 -2.76 4.14 -5.35
CA LEU A 29 -3.44 3.05 -4.66
C LEU A 29 -4.93 3.36 -4.45
N PHE A 30 -5.24 4.51 -3.85
CA PHE A 30 -6.62 4.86 -3.51
C PHE A 30 -7.46 5.21 -4.72
N ALA A 31 -6.86 5.66 -5.84
CA ALA A 31 -7.57 5.80 -7.10
C ALA A 31 -8.14 4.45 -7.61
N THR A 32 -7.50 3.33 -7.28
CA THR A 32 -8.02 2.00 -7.65
C THR A 32 -9.28 1.63 -6.86
N PHE A 33 -9.46 2.16 -5.65
CA PHE A 33 -10.67 1.93 -4.85
C PHE A 33 -11.92 2.57 -5.45
N LEU A 34 -11.79 3.59 -6.31
CA LEU A 34 -12.92 4.14 -7.05
C LEU A 34 -13.56 3.13 -8.02
N SER A 35 -12.81 2.12 -8.41
CA SER A 35 -13.27 1.04 -9.30
C SER A 35 -13.31 -0.34 -8.63
N VAL A 36 -13.14 -0.40 -7.29
CA VAL A 36 -13.04 -1.67 -6.56
C VAL A 36 -14.30 -2.52 -6.70
N ASP A 37 -15.47 -1.93 -6.69
CA ASP A 37 -16.72 -2.64 -6.88
C ASP A 37 -16.75 -3.37 -8.24
N GLN A 38 -16.33 -2.68 -9.29
CA GLN A 38 -16.25 -3.28 -10.64
C GLN A 38 -15.23 -4.41 -10.69
N GLN A 39 -14.08 -4.24 -10.04
CA GLN A 39 -13.02 -5.26 -10.02
C GLN A 39 -13.41 -6.50 -9.21
N LEU A 40 -14.23 -6.33 -8.19
CA LEU A 40 -14.74 -7.42 -7.35
C LEU A 40 -16.10 -7.96 -7.81
N GLY A 41 -16.69 -7.39 -8.86
CA GLY A 41 -18.01 -7.78 -9.35
C GLY A 41 -19.16 -7.38 -8.43
N LEU A 42 -18.98 -6.32 -7.64
CA LEU A 42 -19.97 -5.78 -6.72
C LEU A 42 -20.86 -4.73 -7.40
N PRO A 43 -22.08 -4.49 -6.89
CA PRO A 43 -22.86 -3.30 -7.24
C PRO A 43 -22.06 -2.02 -6.98
N HIS A 44 -22.25 -1.02 -7.87
CA HIS A 44 -21.54 0.26 -7.77
C HIS A 44 -21.82 0.97 -6.44
N GLY A 45 -20.78 1.47 -5.79
CA GLY A 45 -20.84 2.17 -4.51
C GLY A 45 -20.94 1.26 -3.29
N LEU A 46 -21.07 -0.06 -3.47
CA LEU A 46 -21.28 -1.00 -2.38
C LEU A 46 -20.10 -1.06 -1.42
N PHE A 47 -18.87 -0.99 -1.92
CA PHE A 47 -17.68 -0.98 -1.05
C PHE A 47 -17.71 0.19 -0.06
N PHE A 48 -17.90 1.42 -0.55
CA PHE A 48 -17.92 2.61 0.30
C PHE A 48 -19.12 2.61 1.26
N LYS A 49 -20.29 2.22 0.79
CA LYS A 49 -21.49 2.05 1.62
C LYS A 49 -21.26 1.04 2.76
N THR A 50 -20.58 -0.06 2.44
CA THR A 50 -20.23 -1.09 3.43
C THR A 50 -19.22 -0.56 4.45
N MET A 51 -18.21 0.19 4.01
CA MET A 51 -17.23 0.78 4.92
C MET A 51 -17.87 1.80 5.87
N ASP A 52 -18.74 2.65 5.35
CA ASP A 52 -19.48 3.62 6.17
C ASP A 52 -20.37 2.91 7.22
N SER A 53 -21.17 1.95 6.79
CA SER A 53 -22.02 1.17 7.70
C SER A 53 -21.24 0.35 8.72
N ALA A 54 -20.11 -0.23 8.33
CA ALA A 54 -19.32 -1.10 9.22
C ALA A 54 -18.53 -0.33 10.28
N PHE A 55 -18.04 0.87 9.92
CA PHE A 55 -17.09 1.62 10.75
C PHE A 55 -17.59 3.03 11.15
N GLY A 56 -18.67 3.54 10.59
CA GLY A 56 -19.15 4.90 10.81
C GLY A 56 -18.14 5.96 10.33
N VAL A 57 -17.32 5.62 9.34
CA VAL A 57 -16.27 6.52 8.82
C VAL A 57 -16.63 6.92 7.39
N GLU A 58 -16.80 8.24 7.21
CA GLU A 58 -17.06 8.79 5.90
C GLU A 58 -15.98 8.39 4.89
N PRO A 59 -16.34 7.89 3.69
CA PRO A 59 -15.42 7.36 2.68
C PRO A 59 -14.26 8.29 2.29
N VAL A 60 -14.54 9.60 2.18
CA VAL A 60 -13.51 10.60 1.83
C VAL A 60 -12.46 10.71 2.94
N LEU A 61 -12.90 10.67 4.20
CA LEU A 61 -12.00 10.69 5.35
C LEU A 61 -11.15 9.40 5.39
N ALA A 62 -11.75 8.24 5.11
CA ALA A 62 -11.03 6.96 5.06
C ALA A 62 -9.93 6.98 3.99
N ILE A 63 -10.22 7.49 2.79
CA ILE A 63 -9.25 7.65 1.71
C ILE A 63 -8.12 8.60 2.14
N PHE A 64 -8.46 9.74 2.71
CA PHE A 64 -7.46 10.72 3.19
C PHE A 64 -6.52 10.11 4.23
N LEU A 65 -7.05 9.41 5.24
CA LEU A 65 -6.26 8.73 6.26
C LEU A 65 -5.36 7.64 5.64
N GLY A 66 -5.87 6.92 4.66
CA GLY A 66 -5.10 5.92 3.93
C GLY A 66 -3.94 6.53 3.14
N ILE A 67 -4.14 7.68 2.48
CA ILE A 67 -3.07 8.41 1.80
C ILE A 67 -2.01 8.90 2.81
N CYS A 68 -2.43 9.40 3.97
CA CYS A 68 -1.50 9.77 5.06
C CYS A 68 -0.70 8.57 5.56
N ALA A 69 -1.34 7.42 5.77
CA ALA A 69 -0.65 6.17 6.12
C ALA A 69 0.36 5.75 5.05
N SER A 70 0.00 5.89 3.78
CA SER A 70 0.91 5.60 2.64
C SER A 70 2.16 6.51 2.65
N ALA A 71 2.02 7.76 3.06
CA ALA A 71 3.15 8.68 3.24
C ALA A 71 4.12 8.17 4.31
N ILE A 72 3.60 7.68 5.44
CA ILE A 72 4.42 7.09 6.51
C ILE A 72 5.13 5.82 6.00
N ILE A 73 4.43 4.95 5.28
CA ILE A 73 5.02 3.75 4.67
C ILE A 73 6.16 4.13 3.72
N GLY A 74 5.98 5.18 2.92
CA GLY A 74 7.01 5.71 2.04
C GLY A 74 8.26 6.18 2.77
N VAL A 75 8.11 6.85 3.92
CA VAL A 75 9.24 7.22 4.79
C VAL A 75 9.97 5.99 5.31
N VAL A 76 9.25 5.02 5.85
CA VAL A 76 9.83 3.77 6.38
C VAL A 76 10.57 3.02 5.28
N TYR A 77 9.97 2.88 4.10
CA TYR A 77 10.60 2.23 2.95
C TYR A 77 11.91 2.92 2.55
N ASN A 78 11.93 4.26 2.44
CA ASN A 78 13.13 4.98 2.05
C ASN A 78 14.22 4.93 3.13
N LEU A 79 13.86 4.97 4.42
CA LEU A 79 14.81 4.79 5.51
C LEU A 79 15.44 3.38 5.51
N ILE A 80 14.64 2.34 5.27
CA ILE A 80 15.13 0.97 5.11
C ILE A 80 16.06 0.88 3.90
N SER A 81 15.66 1.47 2.78
CA SER A 81 16.45 1.48 1.54
C SER A 81 17.79 2.20 1.69
N GLU A 82 17.88 3.21 2.54
CA GLU A 82 19.13 3.90 2.84
C GLU A 82 20.06 3.08 3.74
N ASN A 83 19.52 2.44 4.78
CA ASN A 83 20.29 1.77 5.82
C ASN A 83 20.66 0.32 5.47
N TRP A 84 19.86 -0.39 4.68
CA TRP A 84 20.10 -1.79 4.34
C TRP A 84 20.68 -1.95 2.95
N LYS A 85 21.89 -2.50 2.84
CA LYS A 85 22.60 -2.69 1.57
C LYS A 85 21.76 -3.44 0.51
N THR A 86 21.02 -4.46 0.93
CA THR A 86 20.17 -5.28 0.06
C THR A 86 19.04 -4.47 -0.57
N PHE A 87 18.44 -3.56 0.19
CA PHE A 87 17.33 -2.71 -0.25
C PHE A 87 17.78 -1.38 -0.87
N ARG A 88 19.09 -1.06 -0.82
CA ARG A 88 19.61 0.19 -1.37
C ARG A 88 19.29 0.34 -2.84
N ILE A 89 18.60 1.42 -3.19
CA ILE A 89 18.11 1.71 -4.55
C ILE A 89 19.23 2.35 -5.35
N ILE A 90 20.04 1.54 -6.00
CA ILE A 90 21.15 1.98 -6.86
C ILE A 90 20.78 2.11 -8.33
N THR A 91 19.67 1.54 -8.74
CA THR A 91 19.11 1.62 -10.10
C THR A 91 17.59 1.62 -10.05
N THR A 92 16.94 2.20 -11.06
CA THR A 92 15.48 2.23 -11.17
C THR A 92 14.85 0.83 -11.19
N PRO A 93 15.36 -0.16 -11.95
CA PRO A 93 14.81 -1.53 -11.91
C PRO A 93 14.90 -2.16 -10.51
N LYS A 94 16.01 -1.93 -9.80
CA LYS A 94 16.15 -2.41 -8.42
C LYS A 94 15.15 -1.72 -7.49
N GLY A 95 14.89 -0.43 -7.68
CA GLY A 95 13.86 0.30 -6.95
C GLY A 95 12.49 -0.33 -7.14
N ILE A 96 12.09 -0.63 -8.37
CA ILE A 96 10.81 -1.29 -8.66
C ILE A 96 10.72 -2.64 -7.94
N LEU A 97 11.76 -3.46 -8.03
CA LEU A 97 11.77 -4.79 -7.42
C LEU A 97 11.72 -4.73 -5.89
N THR A 98 12.56 -3.91 -5.27
CA THR A 98 12.56 -3.73 -3.81
C THR A 98 11.27 -3.10 -3.32
N GLY A 99 10.67 -2.19 -4.09
CA GLY A 99 9.36 -1.62 -3.85
C GLY A 99 8.26 -2.67 -3.93
N ALA A 100 8.25 -3.53 -4.95
CA ALA A 100 7.31 -4.64 -5.07
C ALA A 100 7.36 -5.58 -3.84
N VAL A 101 8.57 -5.92 -3.39
CA VAL A 101 8.77 -6.71 -2.15
C VAL A 101 8.24 -5.94 -0.93
N GLY A 102 8.52 -4.63 -0.83
CA GLY A 102 7.98 -3.77 0.22
C GLY A 102 6.45 -3.77 0.23
N GLY A 103 5.82 -3.63 -0.92
CA GLY A 103 4.36 -3.72 -1.07
C GLY A 103 3.80 -5.06 -0.64
N ALA A 104 4.44 -6.17 -1.00
CA ALA A 104 4.05 -7.50 -0.55
C ALA A 104 4.17 -7.66 0.98
N ILE A 105 5.20 -7.07 1.60
CA ILE A 105 5.36 -7.04 3.06
C ILE A 105 4.22 -6.25 3.71
N VAL A 106 3.90 -5.06 3.18
CA VAL A 106 2.77 -4.24 3.68
C VAL A 106 1.46 -5.01 3.57
N PHE A 107 1.21 -5.68 2.45
CA PHE A 107 0.06 -6.56 2.29
C PHE A 107 0.00 -7.63 3.37
N GLY A 108 1.08 -8.41 3.54
CA GLY A 108 1.08 -9.55 4.47
C GLY A 108 1.04 -9.15 5.95
N LEU A 109 1.77 -8.09 6.34
CA LEU A 109 1.90 -7.70 7.75
C LEU A 109 0.85 -6.70 8.22
N ILE A 110 0.28 -5.90 7.32
CA ILE A 110 -0.69 -4.86 7.67
C ILE A 110 -2.07 -5.21 7.14
N PHE A 111 -2.21 -5.39 5.82
CA PHE A 111 -3.51 -5.59 5.21
C PHE A 111 -4.18 -6.90 5.64
N VAL A 112 -3.47 -8.03 5.58
CA VAL A 112 -4.06 -9.35 5.90
C VAL A 112 -4.58 -9.42 7.34
N PRO A 113 -3.81 -9.01 8.38
CA PRO A 113 -4.33 -8.96 9.75
C PRO A 113 -5.49 -7.97 9.91
N LEU A 114 -5.39 -6.78 9.31
CA LEU A 114 -6.45 -5.78 9.38
C LEU A 114 -7.74 -6.30 8.71
N HIS A 115 -7.62 -6.93 7.56
CA HIS A 115 -8.75 -7.54 6.85
C HIS A 115 -9.41 -8.66 7.68
N ALA A 116 -8.62 -9.60 8.19
CA ALA A 116 -9.16 -10.77 8.90
C ALA A 116 -9.69 -10.46 10.30
N LEU A 117 -9.05 -9.53 11.01
CA LEU A 117 -9.35 -9.27 12.43
C LEU A 117 -10.25 -8.05 12.65
N VAL A 118 -10.36 -7.16 11.66
CA VAL A 118 -11.11 -5.92 11.77
C VAL A 118 -12.21 -5.82 10.70
N PHE A 119 -11.85 -5.87 9.42
CA PHE A 119 -12.82 -5.64 8.34
C PHE A 119 -13.89 -6.73 8.27
N VAL A 120 -13.50 -7.99 8.19
CA VAL A 120 -14.46 -9.10 8.07
C VAL A 120 -15.40 -9.17 9.27
N PRO A 121 -14.91 -9.16 10.53
CA PRO A 121 -15.79 -9.15 11.70
C PRO A 121 -16.71 -7.92 11.79
N ALA A 122 -16.21 -6.73 11.44
CA ALA A 122 -17.04 -5.52 11.49
C ALA A 122 -18.17 -5.55 10.44
N ILE A 123 -17.88 -6.03 9.23
CA ILE A 123 -18.90 -6.19 8.18
C ILE A 123 -19.92 -7.25 8.58
N ASP A 124 -19.48 -8.38 9.10
CA ASP A 124 -20.37 -9.44 9.58
C ASP A 124 -21.31 -8.92 10.68
N ALA A 125 -20.76 -8.30 11.71
CA ALA A 125 -21.54 -7.82 12.86
C ALA A 125 -22.47 -6.65 12.48
N ASN A 126 -22.00 -5.65 11.77
CA ASN A 126 -22.71 -4.40 11.58
C ASN A 126 -23.57 -4.34 10.31
N VAL A 127 -23.27 -5.17 9.31
CA VAL A 127 -23.99 -5.19 8.04
C VAL A 127 -24.78 -6.47 7.84
N LEU A 128 -24.16 -7.63 8.01
CA LEU A 128 -24.81 -8.90 7.68
C LEU A 128 -25.69 -9.41 8.82
N SER A 129 -25.23 -9.39 10.08
CA SER A 129 -25.95 -9.95 11.22
C SER A 129 -27.05 -9.04 11.74
N ASN A 130 -26.82 -7.72 11.73
CA ASN A 130 -27.80 -6.77 12.25
C ASN A 130 -28.85 -6.32 11.21
N GLY A 131 -28.73 -6.78 9.96
CA GLY A 131 -29.67 -6.49 8.89
C GLY A 131 -29.83 -4.99 8.66
N SER A 132 -28.78 -4.31 8.20
CA SER A 132 -28.88 -2.87 7.94
C SER A 132 -30.04 -2.63 6.95
N ALA A 133 -31.03 -1.85 7.38
CA ALA A 133 -32.19 -1.46 6.56
C ALA A 133 -31.79 -0.74 5.26
N ASP A 134 -30.54 -0.30 5.18
CA ASP A 134 -29.98 0.42 4.04
C ASP A 134 -29.52 -0.50 2.90
N PHE A 135 -29.40 -1.81 3.14
CA PHE A 135 -28.91 -2.77 2.13
C PHE A 135 -30.04 -3.58 1.52
N THR A 136 -30.00 -3.69 0.20
CA THR A 136 -30.89 -4.58 -0.55
C THR A 136 -30.46 -6.04 -0.42
N ASP A 137 -31.39 -6.99 -0.59
CA ASP A 137 -31.08 -8.44 -0.56
C ASP A 137 -29.97 -8.82 -1.55
N LYS A 138 -29.91 -8.13 -2.71
CA LYS A 138 -28.88 -8.34 -3.72
C LYS A 138 -27.50 -7.90 -3.21
N GLU A 139 -27.41 -6.78 -2.52
CA GLU A 139 -26.17 -6.26 -1.94
C GLU A 139 -25.67 -7.19 -0.83
N ILE A 140 -26.56 -7.60 0.08
CA ILE A 140 -26.25 -8.55 1.16
C ILE A 140 -25.74 -9.87 0.57
N LYS A 141 -26.40 -10.41 -0.43
CA LYS A 141 -25.97 -11.64 -1.09
C LYS A 141 -24.59 -11.49 -1.73
N SER A 142 -24.32 -10.35 -2.37
CA SER A 142 -23.01 -10.05 -2.97
C SER A 142 -21.91 -9.96 -1.90
N LEU A 143 -22.15 -9.28 -0.78
CA LEU A 143 -21.21 -9.18 0.34
C LEU A 143 -20.95 -10.52 0.99
N THR A 144 -21.99 -11.31 1.26
CA THR A 144 -21.87 -12.65 1.82
C THR A 144 -21.03 -13.55 0.92
N SER A 145 -21.28 -13.54 -0.39
CA SER A 145 -20.50 -14.30 -1.37
C SER A 145 -19.02 -13.86 -1.37
N LEU A 146 -18.76 -12.56 -1.25
CA LEU A 146 -17.41 -12.01 -1.22
C LEU A 146 -16.66 -12.42 0.06
N LEU A 147 -17.32 -12.38 1.22
CA LEU A 147 -16.74 -12.79 2.49
C LEU A 147 -16.44 -14.29 2.54
N ILE A 148 -17.32 -15.11 2.01
CA ILE A 148 -17.10 -16.57 1.88
C ILE A 148 -15.95 -16.84 0.92
N ASN A 149 -15.91 -16.15 -0.22
CA ASN A 149 -14.86 -16.30 -1.23
C ASN A 149 -13.76 -15.25 -1.06
N ASN A 150 -13.19 -15.19 0.14
CA ASN A 150 -12.17 -14.24 0.55
C ASN A 150 -10.91 -14.26 -0.35
N THR A 151 -10.68 -15.34 -1.08
CA THR A 151 -9.53 -15.52 -1.97
C THR A 151 -9.44 -14.43 -3.04
N HIS A 152 -10.57 -14.02 -3.64
CA HIS A 152 -10.57 -12.95 -4.66
C HIS A 152 -10.13 -11.60 -4.06
N VAL A 153 -10.65 -11.25 -2.89
CA VAL A 153 -10.28 -10.01 -2.18
C VAL A 153 -8.80 -10.00 -1.86
N LEU A 154 -8.28 -11.11 -1.34
CA LEU A 154 -6.87 -11.22 -0.96
C LEU A 154 -5.94 -11.12 -2.19
N TRP A 155 -6.25 -11.81 -3.29
CA TRP A 155 -5.43 -11.72 -4.50
C TRP A 155 -5.48 -10.33 -5.13
N TYR A 156 -6.66 -9.72 -5.23
CA TYR A 156 -6.79 -8.35 -5.72
C TYR A 156 -5.97 -7.39 -4.86
N SER A 157 -6.12 -7.47 -3.54
CA SER A 157 -5.39 -6.61 -2.60
C SER A 157 -3.88 -6.85 -2.66
N ALA A 158 -3.43 -8.10 -2.76
CA ALA A 158 -2.01 -8.42 -2.93
C ALA A 158 -1.43 -7.76 -4.19
N PHE A 159 -2.13 -7.90 -5.32
CA PHE A 159 -1.72 -7.28 -6.58
C PHE A 159 -1.63 -5.76 -6.48
N VAL A 160 -2.64 -5.11 -5.92
CA VAL A 160 -2.68 -3.66 -5.74
C VAL A 160 -1.56 -3.16 -4.82
N HIS A 161 -1.24 -3.90 -3.74
CA HIS A 161 -0.13 -3.55 -2.86
C HIS A 161 1.24 -3.73 -3.51
N VAL A 162 1.41 -4.75 -4.35
CA VAL A 162 2.64 -4.93 -5.14
C VAL A 162 2.82 -3.78 -6.14
N ILE A 163 1.75 -3.34 -6.81
CA ILE A 163 1.80 -2.17 -7.70
C ILE A 163 2.13 -0.90 -6.89
N PHE A 164 1.46 -0.68 -5.76
CA PHE A 164 1.75 0.44 -4.86
C PHE A 164 3.23 0.50 -4.48
N GLY A 165 3.79 -0.61 -4.02
CA GLY A 165 5.20 -0.71 -3.69
C GLY A 165 6.10 -0.49 -4.90
N SER A 166 5.75 -1.02 -6.07
CA SER A 166 6.51 -0.82 -7.31
C SER A 166 6.56 0.65 -7.74
N ILE A 167 5.45 1.37 -7.66
CA ILE A 167 5.38 2.81 -7.94
C ILE A 167 6.25 3.57 -6.94
N MET A 168 6.13 3.25 -5.65
CA MET A 168 6.94 3.84 -4.59
C MET A 168 8.44 3.63 -4.85
N GLY A 169 8.85 2.40 -5.19
CA GLY A 169 10.23 2.07 -5.50
C GLY A 169 10.74 2.72 -6.78
N LEU A 170 9.90 2.81 -7.83
CA LEU A 170 10.20 3.52 -9.07
C LEU A 170 10.48 4.99 -8.82
N MET A 171 9.58 5.67 -8.11
CA MET A 171 9.71 7.10 -7.80
C MET A 171 10.91 7.37 -6.90
N SER A 172 11.14 6.52 -5.89
CA SER A 172 12.35 6.60 -5.05
C SER A 172 13.61 6.42 -5.88
N GLY A 173 13.60 5.50 -6.85
CA GLY A 173 14.71 5.27 -7.76
C GLY A 173 15.06 6.49 -8.60
N PHE A 174 14.07 7.25 -9.07
CA PHE A 174 14.30 8.50 -9.79
C PHE A 174 14.84 9.61 -8.88
N LEU A 175 14.25 9.79 -7.71
CA LEU A 175 14.59 10.89 -6.83
C LEU A 175 15.91 10.71 -6.08
N LEU A 176 16.30 9.46 -5.81
CA LEU A 176 17.52 9.12 -5.07
C LEU A 176 18.69 8.72 -5.97
N HIS A 177 18.46 8.56 -7.28
CA HIS A 177 19.49 8.07 -8.23
C HIS A 177 20.78 8.90 -8.17
N ASP A 178 20.68 10.22 -8.14
CA ASP A 178 21.86 11.10 -8.12
C ASP A 178 22.68 10.99 -6.84
N ARG A 179 22.06 10.64 -5.70
CA ARG A 179 22.76 10.41 -4.42
C ARG A 179 23.63 9.17 -4.46
N TYR A 180 23.20 8.13 -5.18
CA TYR A 180 23.92 6.85 -5.28
C TYR A 180 24.82 6.74 -6.52
N ARG A 181 24.85 7.75 -7.37
CA ARG A 181 25.64 7.78 -8.61
C ARG A 181 27.15 7.62 -8.36
N ASN A 182 27.63 8.13 -7.24
CA ASN A 182 29.04 8.09 -6.83
C ASN A 182 29.39 6.90 -5.92
N VAL A 183 28.43 6.05 -5.58
CA VAL A 183 28.71 4.84 -4.79
C VAL A 183 29.36 3.81 -5.71
N THR A 184 30.56 3.37 -5.37
CA THR A 184 31.27 2.31 -6.11
C THR A 184 30.33 1.11 -6.25
N ARG A 185 29.95 0.77 -7.49
CA ARG A 185 29.08 -0.38 -7.77
C ARG A 185 29.78 -1.64 -7.26
N ILE A 186 29.26 -2.23 -6.21
CA ILE A 186 29.72 -3.56 -5.78
C ILE A 186 29.29 -4.51 -6.89
N ARG A 187 30.25 -4.97 -7.70
CA ARG A 187 30.05 -5.90 -8.84
C ARG A 187 29.46 -7.27 -8.45
N SER A 188 29.24 -7.53 -7.18
CA SER A 188 28.87 -8.84 -6.63
C SER A 188 27.36 -9.04 -6.43
N PHE A 189 26.47 -8.32 -7.11
CA PHE A 189 25.03 -8.43 -6.91
C PHE A 189 24.26 -9.00 -8.10
N TRP A 190 24.95 -9.79 -8.95
CA TRP A 190 24.33 -10.69 -9.95
C TRP A 190 25.19 -11.94 -10.04
#